data_84f3c81d7287c488a4c750f1d382f0cc
#
_entry.id   84f3c81d7287c488a4c750f1d382f0cc
#
_cell.length_a   1.000
_cell.length_b   1.000
_cell.length_c   1.000
_cell.angle_alpha   90.00
_cell.angle_beta   90.00
_cell.angle_gamma   90.00
#
_symmetry.space_group_name_H-M   'P 1'
#
loop_
_entity.id
_entity.type
_entity.pdbx_description
1 polymer ?
#
loop_
_entity_poly.entity_id
_entity_poly.type
_entity_poly.pdbx_seq_one_letter_code
_entity_poly.pdbx_strand_id
1 'polypeptide(L)'
;EAARSGAQIVINTTPAGMYPNVGVCNLDVAAMPGLEAVVDVVYNPNKTELILRAEEAGVPVAVGGLEMLVAQAVYAAEYFLGRKFEDAPGEVRRITAALRRETLNIALVGMPSCGKSTLGRLLAKQLGRPLVDLDEEIVKADGRSIPDIFAAEGEEGFRAKEAAQIARFGKEKGLVLSCGGGAVKRAENVRALRQNGVVLFIDRPVDALAVGGNRPLSSSAEALRTMEAQ
;
A
#
# COMPACT_ATOMS: atom_id res chain seq x y z
N GLU A 1 -24.86 9.70 -13.73
CA GLU A 1 -25.71 10.63 -12.92
C GLU A 1 -24.87 11.35 -11.85
N ALA A 2 -24.07 10.66 -11.02
CA ALA A 2 -23.26 11.31 -9.97
C ALA A 2 -22.35 12.42 -10.51
N ALA A 3 -21.66 12.20 -11.64
CA ALA A 3 -20.78 13.20 -12.25
C ALA A 3 -21.52 14.48 -12.72
N ARG A 4 -22.85 14.42 -12.90
CA ARG A 4 -23.68 15.55 -13.31
C ARG A 4 -24.36 16.26 -12.14
N SER A 5 -24.25 15.71 -10.94
CA SER A 5 -24.95 16.22 -9.75
C SER A 5 -24.37 17.53 -9.22
N GLY A 6 -23.13 17.89 -9.58
CA GLY A 6 -22.40 19.01 -8.97
C GLY A 6 -22.08 18.79 -7.47
N ALA A 7 -22.07 17.55 -7.01
CA ALA A 7 -21.82 17.23 -5.61
C ALA A 7 -20.39 17.61 -5.23
N GLN A 8 -20.23 18.29 -4.11
CA GLN A 8 -18.94 18.65 -3.53
C GLN A 8 -18.42 17.57 -2.56
N ILE A 9 -19.32 16.76 -2.00
CA ILE A 9 -19.01 15.71 -1.04
C ILE A 9 -19.64 14.40 -1.50
N VAL A 10 -18.86 13.34 -1.51
CA VAL A 10 -19.31 11.97 -1.76
C VAL A 10 -19.07 11.12 -0.52
N ILE A 11 -20.10 10.39 -0.09
CA ILE A 11 -20.01 9.44 1.01
C ILE A 11 -20.42 8.05 0.48
N ASN A 12 -19.46 7.11 0.42
CA ASN A 12 -19.76 5.72 0.12
C ASN A 12 -20.21 4.98 1.38
N THR A 13 -21.49 4.58 1.40
CA THR A 13 -22.08 3.75 2.47
C THR A 13 -22.33 2.30 2.01
N THR A 14 -21.79 1.93 0.85
CA THR A 14 -21.92 0.59 0.27
C THR A 14 -20.70 -0.28 0.63
N PRO A 15 -20.78 -1.62 0.50
CA PRO A 15 -19.63 -2.50 0.68
C PRO A 15 -18.66 -2.52 -0.52
N ALA A 16 -18.84 -1.65 -1.53
CA ALA A 16 -17.95 -1.59 -2.69
C ALA A 16 -16.51 -1.28 -2.26
N GLY A 17 -15.56 -2.08 -2.69
CA GLY A 17 -14.15 -1.96 -2.32
C GLY A 17 -13.77 -2.60 -0.98
N MET A 18 -14.72 -3.17 -0.24
CA MET A 18 -14.46 -3.91 0.99
C MET A 18 -13.80 -5.27 0.67
N TYR A 19 -12.88 -5.71 1.53
CA TYR A 19 -12.31 -7.05 1.45
C TYR A 19 -13.43 -8.13 1.41
N PRO A 20 -13.33 -9.16 0.57
CA PRO A 20 -12.19 -9.51 -0.32
C PRO A 20 -12.18 -8.78 -1.68
N ASN A 21 -13.24 -8.05 -2.05
CA ASN A 21 -13.41 -7.43 -3.36
C ASN A 21 -12.80 -6.01 -3.43
N VAL A 22 -11.55 -5.87 -3.05
CA VAL A 22 -10.85 -4.59 -2.82
C VAL A 22 -10.69 -3.69 -4.04
N GLY A 23 -10.76 -4.22 -5.27
CA GLY A 23 -10.62 -3.44 -6.51
C GLY A 23 -11.93 -2.82 -7.02
N VAL A 24 -13.06 -3.04 -6.33
CA VAL A 24 -14.37 -2.54 -6.80
C VAL A 24 -14.51 -1.06 -6.44
N CYS A 25 -14.77 -0.24 -7.45
CA CYS A 25 -15.13 1.17 -7.31
C CYS A 25 -16.25 1.51 -8.29
N ASN A 26 -17.38 1.95 -7.78
CA ASN A 26 -18.59 2.22 -8.57
C ASN A 26 -18.68 3.70 -9.00
N LEU A 27 -17.70 4.51 -8.66
CA LEU A 27 -17.70 5.94 -8.95
C LEU A 27 -16.43 6.35 -9.71
N ASP A 28 -16.62 7.11 -10.76
CA ASP A 28 -15.51 7.79 -11.45
C ASP A 28 -15.29 9.16 -10.83
N VAL A 29 -14.36 9.24 -9.89
CA VAL A 29 -13.99 10.46 -9.17
C VAL A 29 -13.41 11.52 -10.10
N ALA A 30 -12.64 11.09 -11.12
CA ALA A 30 -12.02 11.99 -12.09
C ALA A 30 -13.06 12.76 -12.94
N ALA A 31 -14.26 12.19 -13.09
CA ALA A 31 -15.37 12.84 -13.82
C ALA A 31 -16.19 13.81 -12.95
N MET A 32 -15.75 14.11 -11.72
CA MET A 32 -16.46 14.97 -10.77
C MET A 32 -15.65 16.23 -10.42
N PRO A 33 -15.59 17.22 -11.33
CA PRO A 33 -14.90 18.47 -11.05
C PRO A 33 -15.57 19.23 -9.90
N GLY A 34 -14.77 19.77 -8.98
CA GLY A 34 -15.27 20.49 -7.81
C GLY A 34 -15.55 19.62 -6.59
N LEU A 35 -15.17 18.34 -6.62
CA LEU A 35 -15.27 17.47 -5.47
C LEU A 35 -14.27 17.89 -4.38
N GLU A 36 -14.78 18.21 -3.19
CA GLU A 36 -13.99 18.69 -2.05
C GLU A 36 -13.67 17.56 -1.06
N ALA A 37 -14.58 16.58 -0.93
CA ALA A 37 -14.39 15.47 0.00
C ALA A 37 -14.95 14.15 -0.53
N VAL A 38 -14.22 13.07 -0.22
CA VAL A 38 -14.66 11.68 -0.38
C VAL A 38 -14.52 10.97 0.96
N VAL A 39 -15.60 10.42 1.46
CA VAL A 39 -15.67 9.64 2.69
C VAL A 39 -16.12 8.23 2.36
N ASP A 40 -15.41 7.23 2.86
CA ASP A 40 -15.80 5.84 2.70
C ASP A 40 -16.01 5.20 4.08
N VAL A 41 -17.16 4.57 4.32
CA VAL A 41 -17.41 3.85 5.57
C VAL A 41 -16.63 2.53 5.66
N VAL A 42 -16.10 2.05 4.55
CA VAL A 42 -15.24 0.86 4.52
C VAL A 42 -13.92 1.16 5.23
N TYR A 43 -13.54 0.29 6.18
CA TYR A 43 -12.30 0.38 6.95
C TYR A 43 -11.31 -0.75 6.65
N ASN A 44 -11.71 -1.75 5.87
CA ASN A 44 -10.85 -2.85 5.43
C ASN A 44 -11.07 -3.13 3.94
N PRO A 45 -10.13 -2.74 3.08
CA PRO A 45 -8.80 -2.21 3.35
C PRO A 45 -8.82 -0.81 4.00
N ASN A 46 -7.65 -0.37 4.51
CA ASN A 46 -7.52 0.98 5.10
C ASN A 46 -7.78 2.11 4.08
N LYS A 47 -7.39 1.89 2.80
CA LYS A 47 -7.77 2.72 1.66
C LYS A 47 -8.43 1.86 0.60
N THR A 48 -9.69 2.13 0.33
CA THR A 48 -10.40 1.50 -0.80
C THR A 48 -9.93 2.07 -2.13
N GLU A 49 -10.28 1.42 -3.22
CA GLU A 49 -10.02 1.95 -4.57
C GLU A 49 -10.62 3.35 -4.76
N LEU A 50 -11.79 3.62 -4.15
CA LEU A 50 -12.42 4.93 -4.16
C LEU A 50 -11.52 5.99 -3.52
N ILE A 51 -10.97 5.71 -2.34
CA ILE A 51 -10.07 6.62 -1.61
C ILE A 51 -8.78 6.84 -2.39
N LEU A 52 -8.18 5.79 -2.96
CA LEU A 52 -6.96 5.92 -3.76
C LEU A 52 -7.19 6.79 -5.00
N ARG A 53 -8.31 6.63 -5.71
CA ARG A 53 -8.67 7.47 -6.86
C ARG A 53 -8.95 8.91 -6.46
N ALA A 54 -9.55 9.14 -5.30
CA ALA A 54 -9.77 10.48 -4.79
C ALA A 54 -8.44 11.21 -4.48
N GLU A 55 -7.48 10.51 -3.87
CA GLU A 55 -6.14 11.03 -3.63
C GLU A 55 -5.41 11.34 -4.96
N GLU A 56 -5.49 10.44 -5.94
CA GLU A 56 -4.88 10.61 -7.27
C GLU A 56 -5.51 11.78 -8.07
N ALA A 57 -6.81 12.00 -7.90
CA ALA A 57 -7.53 13.13 -8.50
C ALA A 57 -7.30 14.46 -7.75
N GLY A 58 -6.53 14.45 -6.66
CA GLY A 58 -6.23 15.65 -5.88
C GLY A 58 -7.42 16.16 -5.04
N VAL A 59 -8.39 15.30 -4.70
CA VAL A 59 -9.49 15.68 -3.81
C VAL A 59 -8.92 16.07 -2.44
N PRO A 60 -9.25 17.27 -1.92
CA PRO A 60 -8.64 17.80 -0.69
C PRO A 60 -8.81 16.89 0.53
N VAL A 61 -9.96 16.22 0.64
CA VAL A 61 -10.26 15.31 1.75
C VAL A 61 -10.64 13.94 1.22
N ALA A 62 -9.84 12.92 1.51
CA ALA A 62 -10.15 11.53 1.16
C ALA A 62 -9.90 10.64 2.39
N VAL A 63 -10.97 10.14 3.02
CA VAL A 63 -10.90 9.43 4.31
C VAL A 63 -11.68 8.12 4.30
N GLY A 64 -11.06 7.04 4.81
CA GLY A 64 -11.70 5.74 5.02
C GLY A 64 -12.32 5.59 6.40
N GLY A 65 -13.06 4.50 6.61
CA GLY A 65 -13.95 4.29 7.75
C GLY A 65 -13.30 3.95 9.10
N LEU A 66 -11.97 3.87 9.19
CA LEU A 66 -11.33 3.43 10.43
C LEU A 66 -11.62 4.35 11.62
N GLU A 67 -11.57 5.67 11.41
CA GLU A 67 -11.83 6.63 12.49
C GLU A 67 -13.29 6.60 12.94
N MET A 68 -14.22 6.41 12.00
CA MET A 68 -15.65 6.18 12.32
C MET A 68 -15.82 4.90 13.16
N LEU A 69 -15.14 3.80 12.80
CA LEU A 69 -15.18 2.54 13.56
C LEU A 69 -14.68 2.74 15.00
N VAL A 70 -13.59 3.48 15.19
CA VAL A 70 -13.05 3.78 16.52
C VAL A 70 -13.98 4.71 17.29
N ALA A 71 -14.51 5.75 16.64
CA ALA A 71 -15.41 6.71 17.28
C ALA A 71 -16.65 6.02 17.86
N GLN A 72 -17.30 5.16 17.07
CA GLN A 72 -18.47 4.42 17.59
C GLN A 72 -18.13 3.58 18.83
N ALA A 73 -16.93 2.95 18.88
CA ALA A 73 -16.52 2.17 20.03
C ALA A 73 -16.26 3.03 21.27
N VAL A 74 -15.62 4.20 21.11
CA VAL A 74 -15.35 5.13 22.20
C VAL A 74 -16.66 5.67 22.78
N TYR A 75 -17.58 6.13 21.93
CA TYR A 75 -18.86 6.65 22.40
C TYR A 75 -19.78 5.55 22.96
N ALA A 76 -19.72 4.32 22.42
CA ALA A 76 -20.42 3.19 23.01
C ALA A 76 -19.89 2.86 24.41
N ALA A 77 -18.57 2.92 24.61
CA ALA A 77 -17.96 2.71 25.92
C ALA A 77 -18.43 3.75 26.95
N GLU A 78 -18.54 5.03 26.58
CA GLU A 78 -19.14 6.05 27.47
C GLU A 78 -20.56 5.67 27.91
N TYR A 79 -21.37 5.22 26.94
CA TYR A 79 -22.74 4.80 27.20
C TYR A 79 -22.82 3.61 28.15
N PHE A 80 -22.01 2.55 27.90
CA PHE A 80 -22.02 1.35 28.73
C PHE A 80 -21.42 1.55 30.13
N LEU A 81 -20.45 2.46 30.26
CA LEU A 81 -19.82 2.78 31.54
C LEU A 81 -20.59 3.83 32.34
N GLY A 82 -21.61 4.44 31.77
CA GLY A 82 -22.42 5.51 32.38
C GLY A 82 -21.62 6.78 32.71
N ARG A 83 -20.48 7.00 32.02
CA ARG A 83 -19.61 8.17 32.23
C ARG A 83 -19.06 8.69 30.90
N LYS A 84 -18.80 9.99 30.85
CA LYS A 84 -18.12 10.63 29.71
C LYS A 84 -16.61 10.58 29.87
N PHE A 85 -15.90 10.45 28.75
CA PHE A 85 -14.47 10.72 28.69
C PHE A 85 -14.23 12.23 28.65
N GLU A 86 -13.18 12.73 29.31
CA GLU A 86 -12.83 14.16 29.30
C GLU A 86 -12.52 14.66 27.89
N ASP A 87 -11.84 13.85 27.07
CA ASP A 87 -11.51 14.13 25.66
C ASP A 87 -11.80 12.91 24.79
N ALA A 88 -13.09 12.60 24.57
CA ALA A 88 -13.47 11.50 23.67
C ALA A 88 -12.94 11.66 22.25
N PRO A 89 -12.91 12.84 21.60
CA PRO A 89 -12.27 13.01 20.30
C PRO A 89 -10.76 12.73 20.34
N GLY A 90 -10.05 13.11 21.40
CA GLY A 90 -8.65 12.79 21.60
C GLY A 90 -8.39 11.29 21.73
N GLU A 91 -9.24 10.58 22.47
CA GLU A 91 -9.18 9.12 22.56
C GLU A 91 -9.40 8.47 21.18
N VAL A 92 -10.36 8.94 20.40
CA VAL A 92 -10.57 8.45 19.03
C VAL A 92 -9.29 8.61 18.19
N ARG A 93 -8.68 9.79 18.19
CA ARG A 93 -7.44 10.05 17.45
C ARG A 93 -6.31 9.15 17.93
N ARG A 94 -6.12 9.02 19.25
CA ARG A 94 -5.08 8.20 19.87
C ARG A 94 -5.21 6.72 19.48
N ILE A 95 -6.41 6.16 19.60
CA ILE A 95 -6.68 4.76 19.26
C ILE A 95 -6.53 4.53 17.75
N THR A 96 -7.06 5.42 16.92
CA THR A 96 -6.92 5.33 15.45
C THR A 96 -5.44 5.34 15.04
N ALA A 97 -4.64 6.23 15.63
CA ALA A 97 -3.20 6.29 15.36
C ALA A 97 -2.46 5.00 15.80
N ALA A 98 -2.83 4.43 16.95
CA ALA A 98 -2.27 3.17 17.44
C ALA A 98 -2.62 2.01 16.48
N LEU A 99 -3.88 1.87 16.09
CA LEU A 99 -4.33 0.86 15.15
C LEU A 99 -3.62 0.99 13.79
N ARG A 100 -3.51 2.20 13.25
CA ARG A 100 -2.75 2.42 12.00
C ARG A 100 -1.29 2.01 12.16
N ARG A 101 -0.68 2.34 13.29
CA ARG A 101 0.71 1.96 13.56
C ARG A 101 0.89 0.44 13.63
N GLU A 102 -0.08 -0.31 14.13
CA GLU A 102 -0.02 -1.76 14.25
C GLU A 102 -0.37 -2.48 12.93
N THR A 103 -1.34 -1.96 12.20
CA THR A 103 -1.96 -2.68 11.07
C THR A 103 -1.41 -2.30 9.71
N LEU A 104 -0.91 -1.06 9.51
CA LEU A 104 -0.37 -0.67 8.21
C LEU A 104 0.94 -1.39 7.91
N ASN A 105 1.05 -1.91 6.69
CA ASN A 105 2.29 -2.43 6.16
C ASN A 105 3.29 -1.30 5.88
N ILE A 106 4.58 -1.62 5.90
CA ILE A 106 5.65 -0.73 5.45
C ILE A 106 6.27 -1.37 4.23
N ALA A 107 5.97 -0.84 3.05
CA ALA A 107 6.52 -1.33 1.78
C ALA A 107 7.75 -0.51 1.39
N LEU A 108 8.90 -1.17 1.28
CA LEU A 108 10.16 -0.56 0.87
C LEU A 108 10.34 -0.76 -0.63
N VAL A 109 10.38 0.33 -1.37
CA VAL A 109 10.60 0.36 -2.82
C VAL A 109 11.84 1.19 -3.15
N GLY A 110 12.38 1.03 -4.35
CA GLY A 110 13.58 1.74 -4.80
C GLY A 110 14.46 0.85 -5.68
N MET A 111 15.54 1.40 -6.20
CA MET A 111 16.46 0.74 -7.11
C MET A 111 17.03 -0.57 -6.56
N PRO A 112 17.41 -1.54 -7.41
CA PRO A 112 18.17 -2.70 -6.97
C PRO A 112 19.42 -2.27 -6.20
N SER A 113 19.78 -3.03 -5.16
CA SER A 113 20.96 -2.75 -4.31
C SER A 113 20.95 -1.44 -3.50
N CYS A 114 19.84 -0.68 -3.45
CA CYS A 114 19.75 0.53 -2.64
C CYS A 114 19.65 0.29 -1.11
N GLY A 115 19.56 -0.98 -0.67
CA GLY A 115 19.55 -1.33 0.75
C GLY A 115 18.18 -1.71 1.35
N LYS A 116 17.15 -1.95 0.54
CA LYS A 116 15.79 -2.34 0.99
C LYS A 116 15.79 -3.50 1.99
N SER A 117 16.41 -4.62 1.64
CA SER A 117 16.43 -5.81 2.51
C SER A 117 17.21 -5.57 3.82
N THR A 118 18.24 -4.71 3.81
CA THR A 118 19.00 -4.33 5.02
C THR A 118 18.14 -3.45 5.93
N LEU A 119 17.56 -2.39 5.38
CA LEU A 119 16.66 -1.50 6.11
C LEU A 119 15.41 -2.25 6.59
N GLY A 120 14.88 -3.14 5.74
CA GLY A 120 13.72 -3.97 6.08
C GLY A 120 13.97 -4.84 7.32
N ARG A 121 15.13 -5.49 7.40
CA ARG A 121 15.52 -6.28 8.59
C ARG A 121 15.64 -5.41 9.85
N LEU A 122 16.22 -4.22 9.73
CA LEU A 122 16.35 -3.30 10.87
C LEU A 122 14.97 -2.81 11.35
N LEU A 123 14.11 -2.38 10.42
CA LEU A 123 12.75 -1.95 10.74
C LEU A 123 11.90 -3.07 11.34
N ALA A 124 11.94 -4.25 10.73
CA ALA A 124 11.21 -5.42 11.22
C ALA A 124 11.61 -5.76 12.66
N LYS A 125 12.92 -5.78 12.95
CA LYS A 125 13.44 -6.00 14.31
C LYS A 125 13.01 -4.90 15.28
N GLN A 126 13.14 -3.62 14.89
CA GLN A 126 12.81 -2.49 15.75
C GLN A 126 11.32 -2.40 16.07
N LEU A 127 10.47 -2.75 15.09
CA LEU A 127 9.02 -2.67 15.23
C LEU A 127 8.37 -3.97 15.72
N GLY A 128 9.14 -5.05 15.86
CA GLY A 128 8.62 -6.37 16.22
C GLY A 128 7.68 -6.96 15.16
N ARG A 129 7.93 -6.67 13.85
CA ARG A 129 7.06 -7.07 12.74
C ARG A 129 7.72 -8.14 11.86
N PRO A 130 6.92 -9.02 11.22
CA PRO A 130 7.43 -9.91 10.20
C PRO A 130 8.02 -9.15 9.01
N LEU A 131 9.18 -9.58 8.52
CA LEU A 131 9.75 -9.15 7.25
C LEU A 131 9.36 -10.15 6.16
N VAL A 132 8.87 -9.65 5.03
CA VAL A 132 8.61 -10.43 3.82
C VAL A 132 9.46 -9.85 2.69
N ASP A 133 10.39 -10.63 2.17
CA ASP A 133 11.11 -10.29 0.93
C ASP A 133 10.34 -10.89 -0.25
N LEU A 134 9.79 -10.02 -1.10
CA LEU A 134 8.91 -10.45 -2.20
C LEU A 134 9.67 -11.25 -3.27
N ASP A 135 10.97 -11.01 -3.46
CA ASP A 135 11.79 -11.81 -4.36
C ASP A 135 11.90 -13.28 -3.86
N GLU A 136 12.06 -13.46 -2.54
CA GLU A 136 12.05 -14.79 -1.92
C GLU A 136 10.68 -15.48 -2.03
N GLU A 137 9.60 -14.73 -1.84
CA GLU A 137 8.24 -15.28 -1.94
C GLU A 137 7.87 -15.68 -3.38
N ILE A 138 8.39 -14.97 -4.40
CA ILE A 138 8.26 -15.38 -5.79
C ILE A 138 8.96 -16.75 -6.01
N VAL A 139 10.19 -16.89 -5.53
CA VAL A 139 10.94 -18.14 -5.64
C VAL A 139 10.25 -19.29 -4.91
N LYS A 140 9.73 -19.04 -3.69
CA LYS A 140 8.98 -20.06 -2.94
C LYS A 140 7.69 -20.49 -3.65
N ALA A 141 6.99 -19.56 -4.27
CA ALA A 141 5.71 -19.83 -4.94
C ALA A 141 5.90 -20.54 -6.30
N ASP A 142 6.96 -20.19 -7.03
CA ASP A 142 7.24 -20.73 -8.37
C ASP A 142 8.08 -22.02 -8.34
N GLY A 143 8.96 -22.14 -7.35
CA GLY A 143 9.91 -23.25 -7.20
C GLY A 143 11.17 -23.12 -8.04
N ARG A 144 11.31 -22.08 -8.87
CA ARG A 144 12.47 -21.78 -9.72
C ARG A 144 13.20 -20.55 -9.20
N SER A 145 14.48 -20.42 -9.53
CA SER A 145 15.22 -19.20 -9.26
C SER A 145 14.74 -18.04 -10.15
N ILE A 146 14.95 -16.78 -9.70
CA ILE A 146 14.59 -15.60 -10.51
C ILE A 146 15.28 -15.64 -11.90
N PRO A 147 16.58 -15.96 -12.04
CA PRO A 147 17.18 -16.11 -13.36
C PRO A 147 16.49 -17.16 -14.23
N ASP A 148 16.08 -18.29 -13.68
CA ASP A 148 15.38 -19.35 -14.44
C ASP A 148 14.00 -18.90 -14.90
N ILE A 149 13.27 -18.13 -14.07
CA ILE A 149 12.00 -17.52 -14.45
C ILE A 149 12.19 -16.56 -15.62
N PHE A 150 13.20 -15.67 -15.55
CA PHE A 150 13.53 -14.76 -16.65
C PHE A 150 13.94 -15.50 -17.93
N ALA A 151 14.70 -16.59 -17.82
CA ALA A 151 15.11 -17.39 -18.97
C ALA A 151 13.91 -18.10 -19.63
N ALA A 152 12.95 -18.59 -18.83
CA ALA A 152 11.82 -19.36 -19.31
C ALA A 152 10.63 -18.47 -19.78
N GLU A 153 10.34 -17.37 -19.10
CA GLU A 153 9.12 -16.57 -19.28
C GLU A 153 9.39 -15.10 -19.60
N GLY A 154 10.65 -14.67 -19.60
CA GLY A 154 11.03 -13.29 -19.83
C GLY A 154 10.65 -12.33 -18.67
N GLU A 155 10.87 -11.03 -18.91
CA GLU A 155 10.55 -10.01 -17.89
C GLU A 155 9.05 -9.98 -17.58
N GLU A 156 8.18 -10.10 -18.58
CA GLU A 156 6.74 -10.02 -18.37
C GLU A 156 6.20 -11.15 -17.50
N GLY A 157 6.69 -12.40 -17.69
CA GLY A 157 6.34 -13.52 -16.81
C GLY A 157 6.78 -13.30 -15.37
N PHE A 158 7.99 -12.78 -15.16
CA PHE A 158 8.45 -12.38 -13.83
C PHE A 158 7.57 -11.30 -13.20
N ARG A 159 7.21 -10.24 -13.97
CA ARG A 159 6.36 -9.15 -13.49
C ARG A 159 4.95 -9.61 -13.11
N ALA A 160 4.40 -10.59 -13.82
CA ALA A 160 3.11 -11.19 -13.44
C ALA A 160 3.19 -11.89 -12.08
N LYS A 161 4.27 -12.63 -11.82
CA LYS A 161 4.52 -13.30 -10.53
C LYS A 161 4.78 -12.29 -9.41
N GLU A 162 5.55 -11.24 -9.67
CA GLU A 162 5.78 -10.13 -8.75
C GLU A 162 4.44 -9.47 -8.34
N ALA A 163 3.59 -9.14 -9.32
CA ALA A 163 2.27 -8.56 -9.09
C ALA A 163 1.37 -9.50 -8.26
N ALA A 164 1.40 -10.80 -8.51
CA ALA A 164 0.63 -11.77 -7.74
C ALA A 164 1.05 -11.80 -6.25
N GLN A 165 2.36 -11.77 -5.96
CA GLN A 165 2.84 -11.72 -4.56
C GLN A 165 2.53 -10.37 -3.90
N ILE A 166 2.66 -9.26 -4.62
CA ILE A 166 2.27 -7.93 -4.12
C ILE A 166 0.77 -7.89 -3.79
N ALA A 167 -0.08 -8.41 -4.68
CA ALA A 167 -1.52 -8.48 -4.46
C ALA A 167 -1.90 -9.38 -3.27
N ARG A 168 -1.11 -10.44 -3.01
CA ARG A 168 -1.28 -11.32 -1.85
C ARG A 168 -0.90 -10.61 -0.55
N PHE A 169 0.35 -10.17 -0.44
CA PHE A 169 0.87 -9.58 0.79
C PHE A 169 0.37 -8.16 1.05
N GLY A 170 -0.05 -7.41 0.02
CA GLY A 170 -0.69 -6.11 0.18
C GLY A 170 -2.02 -6.16 0.94
N LYS A 171 -2.68 -7.33 1.00
CA LYS A 171 -3.91 -7.55 1.78
C LYS A 171 -3.64 -7.89 3.24
N GLU A 172 -2.44 -8.36 3.56
CA GLU A 172 -2.02 -8.65 4.92
C GLU A 172 -1.79 -7.36 5.71
N LYS A 173 -1.55 -7.48 7.01
CA LYS A 173 -1.42 -6.33 7.91
C LYS A 173 -0.18 -6.45 8.78
N GLY A 174 0.42 -5.29 9.10
CA GLY A 174 1.52 -5.19 10.06
C GLY A 174 2.86 -5.75 9.56
N LEU A 175 3.04 -5.89 8.25
CA LEU A 175 4.25 -6.43 7.64
C LEU A 175 5.25 -5.33 7.29
N VAL A 176 6.53 -5.69 7.23
CA VAL A 176 7.55 -4.97 6.48
C VAL A 176 7.78 -5.72 5.17
N LEU A 177 7.50 -5.08 4.04
CA LEU A 177 7.61 -5.66 2.71
C LEU A 177 8.87 -5.11 2.02
N SER A 178 9.80 -5.97 1.63
CA SER A 178 10.94 -5.62 0.77
C SER A 178 10.56 -5.94 -0.66
N CYS A 179 10.31 -4.92 -1.49
CA CYS A 179 9.85 -5.09 -2.86
C CYS A 179 11.02 -5.20 -3.85
N GLY A 180 10.81 -5.89 -4.96
CA GLY A 180 11.74 -5.90 -6.09
C GLY A 180 11.95 -4.50 -6.68
N GLY A 181 13.10 -4.28 -7.35
CA GLY A 181 13.45 -2.95 -7.89
C GLY A 181 12.46 -2.41 -8.94
N GLY A 182 11.75 -3.29 -9.63
CA GLY A 182 10.75 -2.90 -10.63
C GLY A 182 9.30 -2.98 -10.18
N ALA A 183 9.05 -3.21 -8.89
CA ALA A 183 7.69 -3.34 -8.36
C ALA A 183 6.80 -2.12 -8.65
N VAL A 184 7.39 -0.93 -8.71
CA VAL A 184 6.68 0.34 -8.97
C VAL A 184 6.37 0.61 -10.45
N LYS A 185 6.89 -0.20 -11.38
CA LYS A 185 6.63 -0.04 -12.82
C LYS A 185 5.16 -0.29 -13.19
N ARG A 186 4.43 -1.04 -12.38
CA ARG A 186 3.01 -1.31 -12.56
C ARG A 186 2.18 -0.54 -11.55
N ALA A 187 1.27 0.31 -12.02
CA ALA A 187 0.40 1.12 -11.18
C ALA A 187 -0.46 0.26 -10.23
N GLU A 188 -0.90 -0.91 -10.68
CA GLU A 188 -1.65 -1.85 -9.86
C GLU A 188 -0.86 -2.34 -8.63
N ASN A 189 0.45 -2.52 -8.76
CA ASN A 189 1.31 -2.90 -7.65
C ASN A 189 1.37 -1.78 -6.59
N VAL A 190 1.57 -0.54 -7.05
CA VAL A 190 1.61 0.62 -6.16
C VAL A 190 0.28 0.77 -5.42
N ARG A 191 -0.84 0.60 -6.12
CA ARG A 191 -2.18 0.64 -5.51
C ARG A 191 -2.36 -0.47 -4.48
N ALA A 192 -2.00 -1.71 -4.81
CA ALA A 192 -2.08 -2.83 -3.88
C ALA A 192 -1.25 -2.61 -2.60
N LEU A 193 -0.05 -2.05 -2.72
CA LEU A 193 0.78 -1.69 -1.56
C LEU A 193 0.19 -0.54 -0.74
N ARG A 194 -0.44 0.45 -1.39
CA ARG A 194 -1.06 1.62 -0.73
C ARG A 194 -2.38 1.32 -0.03
N GLN A 195 -3.09 0.25 -0.41
CA GLN A 195 -4.39 -0.10 0.20
C GLN A 195 -4.30 -0.31 1.71
N ASN A 196 -3.29 -1.04 2.17
CA ASN A 196 -3.06 -1.33 3.59
C ASN A 196 -1.65 -0.97 4.06
N GLY A 197 -0.96 -0.06 3.37
CA GLY A 197 0.43 0.22 3.69
C GLY A 197 0.85 1.66 3.37
N VAL A 198 2.02 1.98 3.92
CA VAL A 198 2.82 3.15 3.56
C VAL A 198 3.94 2.67 2.64
N VAL A 199 4.08 3.31 1.48
CA VAL A 199 5.15 3.02 0.54
C VAL A 199 6.29 4.00 0.78
N LEU A 200 7.46 3.47 1.14
CA LEU A 200 8.68 4.24 1.38
C LEU A 200 9.65 4.02 0.23
N PHE A 201 9.93 5.06 -0.51
CA PHE A 201 10.94 5.06 -1.55
C PHE A 201 12.32 5.27 -0.93
N ILE A 202 13.22 4.31 -1.16
CA ILE A 202 14.62 4.43 -0.74
C ILE A 202 15.40 5.00 -1.91
N ASP A 203 15.65 6.31 -1.82
CA ASP A 203 16.48 7.01 -2.77
C ASP A 203 17.96 6.84 -2.41
N ARG A 204 18.74 6.39 -3.40
CA ARG A 204 20.19 6.27 -3.29
C ARG A 204 20.82 6.56 -4.65
N PRO A 205 21.82 7.45 -4.72
CA PRO A 205 22.49 7.78 -5.97
C PRO A 205 23.00 6.51 -6.68
N VAL A 206 22.79 6.42 -7.99
CA VAL A 206 23.15 5.23 -8.78
C VAL A 206 24.62 4.86 -8.63
N ASP A 207 25.51 5.86 -8.55
CA ASP A 207 26.95 5.65 -8.36
C ASP A 207 27.30 5.03 -6.99
N ALA A 208 26.39 5.08 -6.03
CA ALA A 208 26.52 4.44 -4.71
C ALA A 208 25.87 3.05 -4.65
N LEU A 209 25.25 2.58 -5.74
CA LEU A 209 24.64 1.25 -5.80
C LEU A 209 25.72 0.19 -6.09
N ALA A 210 25.63 -0.95 -5.39
CA ALA A 210 26.50 -2.08 -5.67
C ALA A 210 26.10 -2.72 -7.02
N VAL A 211 27.07 -2.80 -7.94
CA VAL A 211 26.93 -3.46 -9.24
C VAL A 211 27.29 -4.93 -9.09
N GLY A 212 26.49 -5.81 -9.67
CA GLY A 212 26.76 -7.26 -9.67
C GLY A 212 25.83 -8.04 -8.73
N GLY A 213 26.00 -9.37 -8.74
CA GLY A 213 25.15 -10.31 -8.01
C GLY A 213 24.22 -11.08 -8.96
N ASN A 214 23.50 -12.08 -8.40
CA ASN A 214 22.59 -12.98 -9.15
C ASN A 214 21.26 -12.31 -9.58
N ARG A 215 21.26 -11.00 -9.83
CA ARG A 215 20.05 -10.24 -10.23
C ARG A 215 20.20 -9.74 -11.68
N PRO A 216 19.38 -10.23 -12.62
CA PRO A 216 19.49 -9.89 -14.04
C PRO A 216 19.46 -8.37 -14.32
N LEU A 217 18.66 -7.61 -13.54
CA LEU A 217 18.43 -6.17 -13.74
C LEU A 217 19.49 -5.26 -13.09
N SER A 218 20.44 -5.79 -12.32
CA SER A 218 21.54 -5.02 -11.71
C SER A 218 22.91 -5.55 -12.08
N SER A 219 23.00 -6.24 -13.21
CA SER A 219 24.23 -6.89 -13.68
C SER A 219 25.32 -5.89 -14.11
N SER A 220 24.96 -4.66 -14.48
CA SER A 220 25.89 -3.60 -14.89
C SER A 220 25.44 -2.21 -14.42
N ALA A 221 26.38 -1.26 -14.36
CA ALA A 221 26.08 0.15 -14.07
C ALA A 221 25.17 0.79 -15.14
N GLU A 222 25.28 0.34 -16.38
CA GLU A 222 24.44 0.80 -17.50
C GLU A 222 22.99 0.33 -17.34
N ALA A 223 22.77 -0.93 -16.91
CA ALA A 223 21.45 -1.45 -16.60
C ALA A 223 20.78 -0.66 -15.46
N LEU A 224 21.54 -0.29 -14.42
CA LEU A 224 21.02 0.53 -13.33
C LEU A 224 20.62 1.95 -13.77
N ARG A 225 21.43 2.62 -14.61
CA ARG A 225 21.10 3.95 -15.16
C ARG A 225 19.89 3.90 -16.08
N THR A 226 19.73 2.85 -16.87
CA THR A 226 18.54 2.64 -17.71
C THR A 226 17.28 2.49 -16.86
N MET A 227 17.37 1.81 -15.71
CA MET A 227 16.25 1.68 -14.77
C MET A 227 15.90 2.99 -14.04
N GLU A 228 16.89 3.84 -13.75
CA GLU A 228 16.67 5.15 -13.13
C GLU A 228 15.89 6.09 -14.05
N ALA A 229 16.11 5.98 -15.37
CA ALA A 229 15.45 6.81 -16.39
C ALA A 229 14.01 6.37 -16.74
N GLN A 230 13.54 5.22 -16.24
CA GLN A 230 12.20 4.67 -16.45
C GLN A 230 11.25 4.99 -15.28
#